data_c834edc3a8f272a3f40a2f54a3711276
#
_entry.id   c834edc3a8f272a3f40a2f54a3711276
#
_cell.length_a   1.000
_cell.length_b   1.000
_cell.length_c   1.000
_cell.angle_alpha   90.00
_cell.angle_beta   90.00
_cell.angle_gamma   90.00
#
_symmetry.space_group_name_H-M   'P 1'
#
loop_
_entity.id
_entity.type
_entity.pdbx_description
1 polymer ?
#
loop_
_entity_poly.entity_id
_entity_poly.type
_entity_poly.pdbx_seq_one_letter_code
_entity_poly.pdbx_strand_id
1 'polypeptide(L)'
;MAASRRRFVVIAEFEVKPGAMPDFLALAHDDARCSVADEPGCRAFEVAVTQDALETVVFYEVYDDRAAFDAHLKTPHLARFRAGFPALIVTERAVRFLERTCSGAEPA
;
A
#
# COMPACT_ATOMS: atom_id res chain seq x y z
N MET A 1 4.68 0.08 29.85
CA MET A 1 3.98 0.79 29.31
C MET A 1 3.71 0.50 27.96
N ALA A 2 2.91 1.00 27.58
CA ALA A 2 2.56 0.63 26.31
C ALA A 2 3.67 0.84 25.38
N ALA A 3 3.91 -0.12 24.63
CA ALA A 3 4.83 0.02 23.56
C ALA A 3 4.43 1.17 22.69
N SER A 4 5.37 1.73 22.04
CA SER A 4 5.13 2.78 21.10
C SER A 4 4.08 2.35 20.09
N ARG A 5 3.14 3.22 19.84
CA ARG A 5 2.15 3.03 18.78
C ARG A 5 2.61 3.63 17.47
N ARG A 6 3.90 3.93 17.36
CA ARG A 6 4.45 4.47 16.14
C ARG A 6 4.54 3.35 15.12
N ARG A 7 3.72 3.46 14.13
CA ARG A 7 3.65 2.47 13.06
C ARG A 7 4.56 2.89 11.92
N PHE A 8 4.91 1.91 11.11
CA PHE A 8 5.68 2.12 9.89
C PHE A 8 4.69 2.31 8.74
N VAL A 9 4.75 3.47 8.09
CA VAL A 9 3.80 3.83 7.04
C VAL A 9 4.51 3.87 5.70
N VAL A 10 3.87 3.31 4.68
CA VAL A 10 4.39 3.29 3.32
C VAL A 10 3.38 3.97 2.41
N ILE A 11 3.87 4.92 1.60
CA ILE A 11 3.07 5.56 0.56
C ILE A 11 3.64 5.16 -0.80
N ALA A 12 2.83 4.52 -1.62
CA ALA A 12 3.19 4.18 -2.99
C ALA A 12 2.24 4.87 -3.95
N GLU A 13 2.74 5.37 -5.06
CA GLU A 13 1.92 6.10 -6.03
C GLU A 13 2.25 5.65 -7.45
N PHE A 14 1.20 5.48 -8.25
CA PHE A 14 1.31 4.99 -9.61
C PHE A 14 0.43 5.85 -10.52
N GLU A 15 1.00 6.36 -11.60
CA GLU A 15 0.18 6.96 -12.65
C GLU A 15 -0.21 5.83 -13.62
N VAL A 16 -1.50 5.59 -13.77
CA VAL A 16 -2.04 4.47 -14.52
C VAL A 16 -2.30 4.91 -15.95
N LYS A 17 -2.05 4.02 -16.91
CA LYS A 17 -2.30 4.29 -18.33
C LYS A 17 -3.79 4.52 -18.58
N PRO A 18 -4.15 5.36 -19.56
CA PRO A 18 -5.55 5.53 -19.96
C PRO A 18 -6.19 4.16 -20.26
N GLY A 19 -7.36 3.92 -19.68
CA GLY A 19 -8.09 2.68 -19.88
C GLY A 19 -7.63 1.50 -19.05
N ALA A 20 -6.52 1.62 -18.30
CA ALA A 20 -5.98 0.50 -17.53
C ALA A 20 -6.43 0.50 -16.06
N MET A 21 -7.21 1.50 -15.63
CA MET A 21 -7.58 1.62 -14.23
C MET A 21 -8.33 0.39 -13.68
N PRO A 22 -9.32 -0.19 -14.38
CA PRO A 22 -10.00 -1.37 -13.84
C PRO A 22 -9.05 -2.53 -13.59
N ASP A 23 -8.14 -2.81 -14.51
CA ASP A 23 -7.18 -3.91 -14.35
C ASP A 23 -6.18 -3.61 -13.25
N PHE A 24 -5.71 -2.36 -13.17
CA PHE A 24 -4.79 -1.96 -12.10
C PHE A 24 -5.46 -2.11 -10.73
N LEU A 25 -6.69 -1.62 -10.58
CA LEU A 25 -7.40 -1.70 -9.30
C LEU A 25 -7.67 -3.15 -8.90
N ALA A 26 -7.93 -4.04 -9.86
CA ALA A 26 -8.11 -5.45 -9.53
C ALA A 26 -6.85 -6.04 -8.89
N LEU A 27 -5.67 -5.74 -9.45
CA LEU A 27 -4.39 -6.17 -8.85
C LEU A 27 -4.12 -5.51 -7.51
N ALA A 28 -4.39 -4.21 -7.41
CA ALA A 28 -4.17 -3.46 -6.17
C ALA A 28 -5.07 -3.96 -5.05
N HIS A 29 -6.33 -4.25 -5.35
CA HIS A 29 -7.29 -4.73 -4.36
C HIS A 29 -6.92 -6.14 -3.87
N ASP A 30 -6.42 -7.00 -4.75
CA ASP A 30 -5.92 -8.31 -4.35
C ASP A 30 -4.77 -8.17 -3.35
N ASP A 31 -3.78 -7.33 -3.66
CA ASP A 31 -2.66 -7.10 -2.77
C ASP A 31 -3.13 -6.53 -1.43
N ALA A 32 -4.00 -5.53 -1.46
CA ALA A 32 -4.49 -4.88 -0.24
C ALA A 32 -5.25 -5.86 0.66
N ARG A 33 -6.16 -6.63 0.10
CA ARG A 33 -6.98 -7.57 0.88
C ARG A 33 -6.14 -8.69 1.47
N CYS A 34 -5.25 -9.26 0.68
CA CYS A 34 -4.38 -10.33 1.16
C CYS A 34 -3.40 -9.83 2.21
N SER A 35 -2.89 -8.61 2.05
CA SER A 35 -1.98 -8.05 3.04
C SER A 35 -2.63 -7.93 4.41
N VAL A 36 -3.83 -7.39 4.47
CA VAL A 36 -4.53 -7.22 5.74
C VAL A 36 -4.99 -8.58 6.30
N ALA A 37 -5.44 -9.49 5.44
CA ALA A 37 -5.96 -10.79 5.88
C ALA A 37 -4.87 -11.74 6.35
N ASP A 38 -3.72 -11.75 5.66
CA ASP A 38 -2.73 -12.82 5.82
C ASP A 38 -1.47 -12.38 6.57
N GLU A 39 -1.18 -11.08 6.64
CA GLU A 39 0.04 -10.59 7.28
C GLU A 39 -0.28 -10.07 8.68
N PRO A 40 0.24 -10.74 9.73
CA PRO A 40 -0.09 -10.31 11.11
C PRO A 40 0.33 -8.89 11.41
N GLY A 41 1.39 -8.40 10.77
CA GLY A 41 1.91 -7.06 11.01
C GLY A 41 1.36 -5.98 10.09
N CYS A 42 0.47 -6.30 9.16
CA CYS A 42 -0.15 -5.30 8.30
C CYS A 42 -1.45 -4.82 8.94
N ARG A 43 -1.49 -3.55 9.33
CA ARG A 43 -2.62 -2.97 10.07
C ARG A 43 -3.63 -2.30 9.17
N ALA A 44 -3.19 -1.79 8.03
CA ALA A 44 -4.07 -1.16 7.06
C ALA A 44 -3.39 -1.18 5.71
N PHE A 45 -4.20 -1.24 4.67
CA PHE A 45 -3.71 -1.12 3.30
C PHE A 45 -4.86 -0.54 2.50
N GLU A 46 -4.75 0.75 2.20
CA GLU A 46 -5.83 1.49 1.57
C GLU A 46 -5.41 1.93 0.19
N VAL A 47 -6.33 1.82 -0.74
CA VAL A 47 -6.13 2.15 -2.16
C VAL A 47 -7.07 3.30 -2.50
N ALA A 48 -6.51 4.41 -2.95
CA ALA A 48 -7.29 5.59 -3.30
C ALA A 48 -6.89 6.10 -4.68
N VAL A 49 -7.84 6.68 -5.36
CA VAL A 49 -7.61 7.28 -6.69
C VAL A 49 -7.75 8.78 -6.55
N THR A 50 -6.82 9.52 -7.16
CA THR A 50 -6.88 10.98 -7.11
C THR A 50 -8.09 11.51 -7.87
N GLN A 51 -8.56 12.69 -7.44
CA GLN A 51 -9.73 13.34 -8.06
C GLN A 51 -9.32 14.36 -9.12
N ASP A 52 -8.05 14.36 -9.53
CA ASP A 52 -7.57 15.30 -10.54
C ASP A 52 -7.56 14.67 -11.93
N ALA A 53 -6.95 15.38 -12.90
CA ALA A 53 -6.93 14.95 -14.28
C ALA A 53 -5.98 13.76 -14.54
N LEU A 54 -5.06 13.48 -13.62
CA LEU A 54 -4.15 12.35 -13.76
C LEU A 54 -4.78 11.13 -13.12
N GLU A 55 -4.68 10.00 -13.80
CA GLU A 55 -5.20 8.74 -13.25
C GLU A 55 -4.14 8.15 -12.31
N THR A 56 -4.05 8.70 -11.12
CA THR A 56 -3.05 8.32 -10.12
C THR A 56 -3.71 7.52 -8.99
N VAL A 57 -3.08 6.41 -8.62
CA VAL A 57 -3.51 5.58 -7.51
C VAL A 57 -2.50 5.71 -6.40
N VAL A 58 -2.97 5.91 -5.18
CA VAL A 58 -2.14 6.05 -3.99
C VAL A 58 -2.46 4.88 -3.05
N PHE A 59 -1.41 4.20 -2.60
CA PHE A 59 -1.51 3.19 -1.54
C PHE A 59 -1.06 3.84 -0.24
N TYR A 60 -1.87 3.67 0.80
CA TYR A 60 -1.53 4.04 2.16
C TYR A 60 -1.48 2.75 2.97
N GLU A 61 -0.28 2.36 3.41
CA GLU A 61 -0.06 1.07 4.04
C GLU A 61 0.51 1.30 5.43
N VAL A 62 -0.01 0.58 6.42
CA VAL A 62 0.43 0.70 7.81
C VAL A 62 0.86 -0.66 8.31
N TYR A 63 2.10 -0.74 8.79
CA TYR A 63 2.69 -1.96 9.35
C TYR A 63 3.09 -1.71 10.81
N ASP A 64 3.20 -2.77 11.59
CA ASP A 64 3.66 -2.65 12.98
C ASP A 64 5.02 -1.98 13.08
N ASP A 65 5.94 -2.37 12.19
CA ASP A 65 7.31 -1.90 12.17
C ASP A 65 7.94 -2.20 10.81
N ARG A 66 9.21 -1.87 10.67
CA ARG A 66 9.94 -2.14 9.43
C ARG A 66 10.03 -3.62 9.14
N ALA A 67 10.17 -4.47 10.17
CA ALA A 67 10.27 -5.91 9.97
C ALA A 67 8.99 -6.48 9.35
N ALA A 68 7.82 -5.96 9.76
CA ALA A 68 6.55 -6.36 9.16
C ALA A 68 6.46 -5.97 7.69
N PHE A 69 6.98 -4.79 7.33
CA PHE A 69 7.05 -4.40 5.93
C PHE A 69 8.01 -5.30 5.15
N ASP A 70 9.17 -5.63 5.73
CA ASP A 70 10.11 -6.54 5.08
C ASP A 70 9.47 -7.90 4.82
N ALA A 71 8.64 -8.38 5.75
CA ALA A 71 7.88 -9.61 5.55
C ALA A 71 6.89 -9.48 4.38
N HIS A 72 6.23 -8.31 4.25
CA HIS A 72 5.33 -8.03 3.14
C HIS A 72 6.03 -8.20 1.79
N LEU A 73 7.29 -7.81 1.69
CA LEU A 73 8.04 -7.89 0.44
C LEU A 73 8.26 -9.34 -0.05
N LYS A 74 8.01 -10.33 0.80
CA LYS A 74 8.22 -11.73 0.47
C LYS A 74 6.92 -12.49 0.24
N THR A 75 5.79 -11.80 0.19
CA THR A 75 4.49 -12.46 0.08
C THR A 75 4.14 -12.83 -1.35
N PRO A 76 3.33 -13.88 -1.53
CA PRO A 76 2.87 -14.24 -2.88
C PRO A 76 1.93 -13.21 -3.48
N HIS A 77 1.13 -12.51 -2.65
CA HIS A 77 0.23 -11.49 -3.16
C HIS A 77 0.98 -10.27 -3.69
N LEU A 78 2.08 -9.87 -3.05
CA LEU A 78 2.90 -8.80 -3.62
C LEU A 78 3.56 -9.25 -4.92
N ALA A 79 4.01 -10.50 -4.98
CA ALA A 79 4.59 -11.04 -6.21
C ALA A 79 3.59 -10.99 -7.37
N ARG A 80 2.32 -11.32 -7.11
CA ARG A 80 1.26 -11.22 -8.14
C ARG A 80 1.08 -9.78 -8.62
N PHE A 81 1.05 -8.84 -7.68
CA PHE A 81 0.92 -7.42 -8.03
C PHE A 81 2.09 -6.97 -8.90
N ARG A 82 3.31 -7.30 -8.48
CA ARG A 82 4.53 -6.91 -9.20
C ARG A 82 4.64 -7.53 -10.58
N ALA A 83 4.06 -8.70 -10.78
CA ALA A 83 4.07 -9.35 -12.08
C ALA A 83 3.15 -8.63 -13.08
N GLY A 84 2.08 -8.02 -12.60
CA GLY A 84 1.05 -7.45 -13.48
C GLY A 84 1.07 -5.95 -13.66
N PHE A 85 1.44 -5.19 -12.62
CA PHE A 85 1.23 -3.75 -12.67
C PHE A 85 2.15 -2.98 -13.64
N PRO A 86 3.41 -3.38 -13.91
CA PRO A 86 4.27 -2.55 -14.75
C PRO A 86 3.72 -2.29 -16.15
N ALA A 87 2.98 -3.24 -16.70
CA ALA A 87 2.38 -3.07 -18.02
C ALA A 87 1.22 -2.08 -18.03
N LEU A 88 0.69 -1.71 -16.86
CA LEU A 88 -0.52 -0.91 -16.72
C LEU A 88 -0.25 0.54 -16.33
N ILE A 89 1.01 0.89 -16.05
CA ILE A 89 1.33 2.22 -15.53
C ILE A 89 2.16 3.03 -16.52
N VAL A 90 2.02 4.35 -16.40
CA VAL A 90 2.90 5.32 -17.08
C VAL A 90 4.18 5.48 -16.27
N THR A 91 4.05 5.64 -14.96
CA THR A 91 5.19 5.80 -14.08
C THR A 91 4.84 5.37 -12.66
N GLU A 92 5.86 4.93 -11.94
CA GLU A 92 5.79 4.63 -10.52
C GLU A 92 6.66 5.66 -9.80
N ARG A 93 6.08 6.34 -8.82
CA ARG A 93 6.84 7.33 -8.05
C ARG A 93 7.68 6.64 -6.99
N ALA A 94 8.68 7.35 -6.49
CA ALA A 94 9.51 6.84 -5.40
C ALA A 94 8.62 6.56 -4.18
N VAL A 95 8.79 5.39 -3.59
CA VAL A 95 8.06 5.00 -2.38
C VAL A 95 8.53 5.85 -1.21
N ARG A 96 7.58 6.32 -0.41
CA ARG A 96 7.89 7.10 0.78
C ARG A 96 7.66 6.26 2.02
N PHE A 97 8.56 6.38 2.98
CA PHE A 97 8.46 5.70 4.26
C PHE A 97 8.28 6.76 5.35
N LEU A 98 7.29 6.55 6.20
CA LEU A 98 6.95 7.49 7.25
C LEU A 98 6.79 6.75 8.56
N GLU A 99 6.92 7.50 9.65
CA GLU A 99 6.58 7.00 10.97
C GLU A 99 5.29 7.69 11.42
N ARG A 100 4.26 6.89 11.72
CA ARG A 100 3.01 7.46 12.21
C ARG A 100 3.19 7.84 13.68
N THR A 101 2.97 9.09 14.01
CA THR A 101 3.11 9.57 15.38
C THR A 101 1.83 9.43 16.17
N CYS A 102 0.69 9.42 15.50
CA CYS A 102 -0.62 9.37 16.14
C CYS A 102 -1.65 8.84 15.16
N SER A 103 -2.63 8.13 15.67
CA SER A 103 -3.88 7.84 14.94
C SER A 103 -5.04 8.37 15.75
N GLY A 104 -5.90 9.17 15.11
CA GLY A 104 -7.10 9.65 15.77
C GLY A 104 -8.08 8.55 16.11
N ALA A 105 -7.91 7.36 15.52
CA ALA A 105 -8.77 6.22 15.77
C ALA A 105 -8.26 5.33 16.91
N GLU A 106 -7.06 5.57 17.43
CA GLU A 106 -6.46 4.77 18.49
C GLU A 106 -6.17 5.62 19.71
N PRO A 107 -6.31 5.06 20.91
CA PRO A 107 -5.88 5.78 22.13
C PRO A 107 -4.39 6.09 22.06
N ALA A 108 -4.03 7.18 22.68
CA ALA A 108 -2.63 7.59 22.74
C ALA A 108 -1.80 6.57 23.53
#